data_e2b579f1e86be9d768b718a7ef0e66bc
#
_entry.id   e2b579f1e86be9d768b718a7ef0e66bc
#
_cell.length_a   1.000
_cell.length_b   1.000
_cell.length_c   1.000
_cell.angle_alpha   90.00
_cell.angle_beta   90.00
_cell.angle_gamma   90.00
#
_symmetry.space_group_name_H-M   'P 1'
#
loop_
_entity.id
_entity.type
_entity.pdbx_description
1 polymer ?
#
loop_
_entity_poly.entity_id
_entity_poly.type
_entity_poly.pdbx_seq_one_letter_code
_entity_poly.pdbx_strand_id
1 'polypeptide(L)'
;MKENMKIRGQLRTYLQWPIILSVFLLAANLAVGIVSPAAGLVMSGFTVIYVLVALWLFIYRRKRLMGGLVEFSAEYAWVQKQLLYEMAVPYAIADTEGHFLWLNHSFSEIVGEDKNCRKNIAAVFPELTREFLDEMDEKTSVHSSFDGRFYRIDIQQVALSETEGMKLGAVDEDSGEMLLVLYLCDETEILRCKQQINNQRLVAGLIYLDNYDEALESVEEVRRSLLVALIDRKITKYFMAMEGIVKKLENDKYLFVIKQQYTKEIQESRFSILEDVKTVNIGNDMAVTLSIGMGMNGDSYIRNYEYARTAIDMAPVSYTHLRAHETLANL
;
A
#
# COMPACT_ATOMS: atom_id res chain seq x y z
N MET A 1 29.78 -7.83 10.08
CA MET A 1 30.89 -8.24 9.20
C MET A 1 32.27 -8.22 9.87
N LYS A 2 32.70 -7.19 10.61
CA LYS A 2 33.98 -7.16 11.36
C LYS A 2 34.08 -8.20 12.50
N GLU A 3 32.99 -8.59 13.14
CA GLU A 3 32.98 -9.60 14.21
C GLU A 3 33.24 -11.02 13.69
N ASN A 4 32.69 -11.40 12.56
CA ASN A 4 32.92 -12.73 11.96
C ASN A 4 34.35 -12.93 11.47
N MET A 5 35.03 -11.88 11.01
CA MET A 5 36.45 -11.92 10.68
C MET A 5 37.32 -12.08 11.93
N LYS A 6 36.94 -11.49 13.06
CA LYS A 6 37.65 -11.62 14.35
C LYS A 6 37.56 -13.03 14.92
N ILE A 7 36.39 -13.67 14.81
CA ILE A 7 36.17 -15.06 15.25
C ILE A 7 36.96 -16.04 14.38
N ARG A 8 37.02 -15.84 13.06
CA ARG A 8 37.83 -16.64 12.14
C ARG A 8 39.34 -16.56 12.45
N GLY A 9 39.82 -15.33 12.79
CA GLY A 9 41.20 -15.11 13.21
C GLY A 9 41.55 -15.80 14.55
N GLN A 10 40.70 -15.69 15.56
CA GLN A 10 40.90 -16.31 16.86
C GLN A 10 40.87 -17.84 16.82
N LEU A 11 39.93 -18.42 16.04
CA LEU A 11 39.86 -19.88 15.84
C LEU A 11 41.10 -20.42 15.12
N ARG A 12 41.63 -19.71 14.15
CA ARG A 12 42.86 -20.08 13.43
C ARG A 12 44.07 -20.02 14.36
N THR A 13 44.17 -19.00 15.19
CA THR A 13 45.22 -18.84 16.18
C THR A 13 45.15 -19.97 17.24
N TYR A 14 43.97 -20.26 17.74
CA TYR A 14 43.80 -21.35 18.74
C TYR A 14 44.17 -22.72 18.18
N LEU A 15 43.88 -23.01 16.92
CA LEU A 15 44.26 -24.25 16.26
C LEU A 15 45.79 -24.33 15.98
N GLN A 16 46.51 -23.22 15.87
CA GLN A 16 47.94 -23.15 15.58
C GLN A 16 48.82 -23.28 16.83
N TRP A 17 48.27 -23.04 18.05
CA TRP A 17 49.03 -23.11 19.31
C TRP A 17 49.77 -24.43 19.50
N PRO A 18 49.20 -25.64 19.31
CA PRO A 18 49.89 -26.90 19.47
C PRO A 18 51.07 -27.07 18.51
N ILE A 19 50.96 -26.51 17.29
CA ILE A 19 52.01 -26.56 16.28
C ILE A 19 53.18 -25.63 16.66
N ILE A 20 52.87 -24.42 17.13
CA ILE A 20 53.88 -23.44 17.61
C ILE A 20 54.62 -24.05 18.81
N LEU A 21 53.90 -24.67 19.75
CA LEU A 21 54.51 -25.31 20.90
C LEU A 21 55.39 -26.52 20.51
N SER A 22 55.04 -27.26 19.46
CA SER A 22 55.84 -28.35 18.93
C SER A 22 57.19 -27.87 18.37
N VAL A 23 57.22 -26.72 17.69
CA VAL A 23 58.44 -26.09 17.15
C VAL A 23 59.36 -25.65 18.32
N PHE A 24 58.74 -25.06 19.35
CA PHE A 24 59.49 -24.64 20.53
C PHE A 24 60.09 -25.83 21.28
N LEU A 25 59.38 -26.94 21.43
CA LEU A 25 59.82 -28.18 22.05
C LEU A 25 60.95 -28.87 21.27
N LEU A 26 60.90 -28.82 19.93
CA LEU A 26 61.97 -29.28 19.04
C LEU A 26 63.27 -28.47 19.25
N ALA A 27 63.18 -27.14 19.32
CA ALA A 27 64.32 -26.29 19.56
C ALA A 27 64.94 -26.54 20.96
N ALA A 28 64.12 -26.72 22.01
CA ALA A 28 64.57 -27.05 23.33
C ALA A 28 65.26 -28.44 23.39
N ASN A 29 64.74 -29.44 22.65
CA ASN A 29 65.39 -30.76 22.57
C ASN A 29 66.75 -30.71 21.90
N LEU A 30 66.92 -29.87 20.86
CA LEU A 30 68.23 -29.68 20.21
C LEU A 30 69.23 -29.09 21.18
N ALA A 31 68.83 -28.08 21.99
CA ALA A 31 69.68 -27.46 22.97
C ALA A 31 70.13 -28.45 24.09
N VAL A 32 69.25 -29.30 24.56
CA VAL A 32 69.54 -30.33 25.59
C VAL A 32 70.45 -31.40 25.00
N GLY A 33 70.30 -31.81 23.73
CA GLY A 33 71.15 -32.78 23.07
C GLY A 33 72.61 -32.33 22.91
N ILE A 34 72.86 -31.05 22.78
CA ILE A 34 74.22 -30.46 22.74
C ILE A 34 74.92 -30.54 24.08
N VAL A 35 74.17 -30.38 25.21
CA VAL A 35 74.73 -30.39 26.58
C VAL A 35 74.96 -31.83 27.07
N SER A 36 74.03 -32.75 26.78
CA SER A 36 74.09 -34.15 27.21
C SER A 36 73.40 -35.06 26.20
N PRO A 37 74.13 -35.94 25.46
CA PRO A 37 73.56 -36.79 24.44
C PRO A 37 72.55 -37.80 25.02
N ALA A 38 72.79 -38.35 26.20
CA ALA A 38 71.90 -39.30 26.89
C ALA A 38 70.56 -38.68 27.27
N ALA A 39 70.59 -37.43 27.80
CA ALA A 39 69.37 -36.69 28.15
C ALA A 39 68.58 -36.27 26.88
N GLY A 40 69.27 -35.86 25.82
CA GLY A 40 68.70 -35.55 24.53
C GLY A 40 67.93 -36.70 23.90
N LEU A 41 68.44 -37.95 24.07
CA LEU A 41 67.81 -39.13 23.53
C LEU A 41 66.50 -39.46 24.24
N VAL A 42 66.42 -39.29 25.56
CA VAL A 42 65.18 -39.49 26.32
C VAL A 42 64.17 -38.37 25.98
N MET A 43 64.63 -37.13 25.93
CA MET A 43 63.78 -36.00 25.58
C MET A 43 63.22 -36.05 24.18
N SER A 44 63.97 -36.60 23.20
CA SER A 44 63.47 -36.81 21.83
C SER A 44 62.30 -37.80 21.79
N GLY A 45 62.33 -38.86 22.62
CA GLY A 45 61.15 -39.77 22.75
C GLY A 45 59.88 -39.02 23.18
N PHE A 46 59.99 -38.21 24.25
CA PHE A 46 58.84 -37.41 24.69
C PHE A 46 58.36 -36.37 23.66
N THR A 47 59.31 -35.77 22.92
CA THR A 47 59.00 -34.79 21.87
C THR A 47 58.22 -35.47 20.70
N VAL A 48 58.65 -36.64 20.29
CA VAL A 48 57.92 -37.40 19.24
C VAL A 48 56.52 -37.78 19.68
N ILE A 49 56.34 -38.27 20.94
CA ILE A 49 55.00 -38.57 21.49
C ILE A 49 54.14 -37.33 21.52
N TYR A 50 54.67 -36.21 21.99
CA TYR A 50 53.93 -34.92 21.99
C TYR A 50 53.50 -34.48 20.61
N VAL A 51 54.38 -34.53 19.59
CA VAL A 51 54.08 -34.14 18.21
C VAL A 51 52.99 -35.07 17.64
N LEU A 52 53.05 -36.37 17.90
CA LEU A 52 52.01 -37.31 17.45
C LEU A 52 50.65 -37.03 18.07
N VAL A 53 50.60 -36.77 19.39
CA VAL A 53 49.38 -36.40 20.12
C VAL A 53 48.84 -35.05 19.64
N ALA A 54 49.73 -34.06 19.43
CA ALA A 54 49.34 -32.73 18.94
C ALA A 54 48.74 -32.81 17.53
N LEU A 55 49.37 -33.61 16.63
CA LEU A 55 48.88 -33.84 15.28
C LEU A 55 47.54 -34.58 15.25
N TRP A 56 47.38 -35.61 16.10
CA TRP A 56 46.12 -36.33 16.24
C TRP A 56 45.01 -35.43 16.77
N LEU A 57 45.25 -34.63 17.82
CA LEU A 57 44.29 -33.64 18.34
C LEU A 57 43.94 -32.57 17.32
N PHE A 58 44.92 -32.11 16.53
CA PHE A 58 44.68 -31.12 15.47
C PHE A 58 43.74 -31.66 14.39
N ILE A 59 43.98 -32.88 13.90
CA ILE A 59 43.14 -33.52 12.89
C ILE A 59 41.75 -33.79 13.44
N TYR A 60 41.65 -34.33 14.63
CA TYR A 60 40.36 -34.68 15.29
C TYR A 60 39.52 -33.46 15.57
N ARG A 61 40.10 -32.41 16.19
CA ARG A 61 39.38 -31.15 16.49
C ARG A 61 38.99 -30.40 15.25
N ARG A 62 39.84 -30.37 14.21
CA ARG A 62 39.54 -29.71 12.93
C ARG A 62 38.28 -30.28 12.29
N LYS A 63 38.17 -31.63 12.23
CA LYS A 63 36.98 -32.25 11.65
C LYS A 63 35.70 -31.94 12.43
N ARG A 64 35.77 -31.98 13.77
CA ARG A 64 34.59 -31.71 14.61
C ARG A 64 34.16 -30.24 14.58
N LEU A 65 35.09 -29.30 14.57
CA LEU A 65 34.78 -27.87 14.49
C LEU A 65 34.22 -27.49 13.11
N MET A 66 34.77 -28.02 12.03
CA MET A 66 34.25 -27.79 10.68
C MET A 66 32.85 -28.36 10.51
N GLY A 67 32.59 -29.57 11.02
CA GLY A 67 31.24 -30.15 11.00
C GLY A 67 30.21 -29.28 11.73
N GLY A 68 30.51 -28.87 12.97
CA GLY A 68 29.61 -28.03 13.75
C GLY A 68 29.36 -26.63 13.17
N LEU A 69 30.36 -26.04 12.50
CA LEU A 69 30.20 -24.74 11.82
C LEU A 69 29.32 -24.86 10.58
N VAL A 70 29.48 -25.92 9.82
CA VAL A 70 28.65 -26.19 8.61
C VAL A 70 27.19 -26.46 9.03
N GLU A 71 27.00 -27.30 10.05
CA GLU A 71 25.68 -27.62 10.58
C GLU A 71 24.97 -26.36 11.13
N PHE A 72 25.66 -25.56 11.95
CA PHE A 72 25.13 -24.30 12.47
C PHE A 72 24.80 -23.29 11.34
N SER A 73 25.67 -23.17 10.33
CA SER A 73 25.40 -22.24 9.21
C SER A 73 24.22 -22.72 8.34
N ALA A 74 24.07 -24.04 8.16
CA ALA A 74 22.94 -24.61 7.44
C ALA A 74 21.62 -24.42 8.22
N GLU A 75 21.64 -24.68 9.53
CA GLU A 75 20.47 -24.48 10.41
C GLU A 75 20.06 -23.00 10.46
N TYR A 76 21.03 -22.09 10.60
CA TYR A 76 20.78 -20.65 10.58
C TYR A 76 20.20 -20.19 9.23
N ALA A 77 20.75 -20.66 8.11
CA ALA A 77 20.24 -20.35 6.78
C ALA A 77 18.82 -20.89 6.56
N TRP A 78 18.52 -22.07 7.09
CA TRP A 78 17.18 -22.65 7.05
C TRP A 78 16.17 -21.82 7.84
N VAL A 79 16.53 -21.42 9.08
CA VAL A 79 15.67 -20.56 9.90
C VAL A 79 15.42 -19.21 9.24
N GLN A 80 16.45 -18.59 8.69
CA GLN A 80 16.29 -17.33 7.95
C GLN A 80 15.35 -17.51 6.75
N LYS A 81 15.53 -18.56 5.96
CA LYS A 81 14.67 -18.86 4.81
C LYS A 81 13.23 -19.09 5.23
N GLN A 82 13.01 -19.82 6.34
CA GLN A 82 11.67 -20.08 6.86
C GLN A 82 11.00 -18.80 7.36
N LEU A 83 11.70 -17.95 8.11
CA LEU A 83 11.18 -16.67 8.58
C LEU A 83 10.79 -15.75 7.43
N LEU A 84 11.62 -15.68 6.39
CA LEU A 84 11.31 -14.91 5.18
C LEU A 84 10.12 -15.49 4.41
N TYR A 85 10.02 -16.80 4.33
CA TYR A 85 8.91 -17.47 3.64
C TYR A 85 7.57 -17.26 4.35
N GLU A 86 7.54 -17.31 5.69
CA GLU A 86 6.33 -17.15 6.51
C GLU A 86 6.02 -15.69 6.89
N MET A 87 6.76 -14.75 6.34
CA MET A 87 6.52 -13.33 6.60
C MET A 87 5.11 -12.95 6.17
N ALA A 88 4.37 -12.24 7.06
CA ALA A 88 2.98 -11.85 6.82
C ALA A 88 2.80 -10.82 5.69
N VAL A 89 3.83 -10.02 5.42
CA VAL A 89 3.81 -9.08 4.30
C VAL A 89 4.07 -9.84 3.02
N PRO A 90 3.14 -9.81 2.04
CA PRO A 90 3.37 -10.45 0.75
C PRO A 90 4.53 -9.77 0.02
N TYR A 91 5.56 -10.53 -0.31
CA TYR A 91 6.66 -10.02 -1.09
C TYR A 91 7.23 -11.04 -2.06
N ALA A 92 7.84 -10.54 -3.13
CA ALA A 92 8.43 -11.32 -4.19
C ALA A 92 9.78 -10.74 -4.62
N ILE A 93 10.60 -11.60 -5.20
CA ILE A 93 11.82 -11.21 -5.88
C ILE A 93 11.67 -11.60 -7.34
N ALA A 94 12.00 -10.69 -8.25
CA ALA A 94 11.96 -10.92 -9.68
C ALA A 94 13.26 -10.42 -10.35
N ASP A 95 13.48 -10.84 -11.58
CA ASP A 95 14.49 -10.29 -12.45
C ASP A 95 14.01 -8.98 -13.11
N THR A 96 14.89 -8.31 -13.85
CA THR A 96 14.57 -7.09 -14.58
C THR A 96 13.59 -7.31 -15.74
N GLU A 97 13.41 -8.56 -16.18
CA GLU A 97 12.43 -8.93 -17.21
C GLU A 97 11.02 -9.18 -16.63
N GLY A 98 10.89 -9.11 -15.30
CA GLY A 98 9.64 -9.33 -14.58
C GLY A 98 9.31 -10.79 -14.30
N HIS A 99 10.28 -11.73 -14.43
CA HIS A 99 10.06 -13.11 -14.04
C HIS A 99 10.30 -13.28 -12.53
N PHE A 100 9.36 -13.94 -11.87
CA PHE A 100 9.51 -14.25 -10.45
C PHE A 100 10.60 -15.28 -10.21
N LEU A 101 11.58 -14.90 -9.41
CA LEU A 101 12.64 -15.79 -8.93
C LEU A 101 12.24 -16.44 -7.60
N TRP A 102 11.51 -15.71 -6.78
CA TRP A 102 11.08 -16.19 -5.47
C TRP A 102 9.82 -15.45 -4.99
N LEU A 103 8.95 -16.19 -4.31
CA LEU A 103 7.69 -15.71 -3.71
C LEU A 103 7.63 -16.19 -2.26
N ASN A 104 7.21 -15.35 -1.33
CA ASN A 104 6.89 -15.81 0.02
C ASN A 104 5.49 -16.46 0.06
N HIS A 105 5.16 -17.06 1.20
CA HIS A 105 3.88 -17.77 1.37
C HIS A 105 2.69 -16.84 1.11
N SER A 106 2.66 -15.66 1.75
CA SER A 106 1.57 -14.70 1.61
C SER A 106 1.37 -14.19 0.18
N PHE A 107 2.46 -13.98 -0.57
CA PHE A 107 2.36 -13.60 -1.99
C PHE A 107 1.82 -14.77 -2.83
N SER A 108 2.28 -15.99 -2.56
CA SER A 108 1.82 -17.20 -3.24
C SER A 108 0.33 -17.48 -3.03
N GLU A 109 -0.21 -17.16 -1.86
CA GLU A 109 -1.65 -17.26 -1.58
C GLU A 109 -2.47 -16.27 -2.40
N ILE A 110 -1.97 -15.03 -2.60
CA ILE A 110 -2.63 -14.02 -3.43
C ILE A 110 -2.69 -14.44 -4.89
N VAL A 111 -1.55 -14.88 -5.42
CA VAL A 111 -1.43 -15.29 -6.85
C VAL A 111 -2.13 -16.60 -7.16
N GLY A 112 -2.35 -17.44 -6.12
CA GLY A 112 -3.00 -18.74 -6.25
C GLY A 112 -2.13 -19.78 -6.96
N GLU A 113 -2.79 -20.80 -7.56
CA GLU A 113 -2.12 -21.92 -8.22
C GLU A 113 -1.90 -21.71 -9.73
N ASP A 114 -2.27 -20.57 -10.29
CA ASP A 114 -2.10 -20.29 -11.71
C ASP A 114 -0.60 -20.22 -12.07
N LYS A 115 -0.18 -21.15 -12.94
CA LYS A 115 1.22 -21.25 -13.38
C LYS A 115 1.71 -20.01 -14.15
N ASN A 116 0.82 -19.26 -14.80
CA ASN A 116 1.18 -18.06 -15.54
C ASN A 116 1.42 -16.90 -14.57
N CYS A 117 0.53 -16.73 -13.60
CA CYS A 117 0.66 -15.71 -12.56
C CYS A 117 1.89 -15.91 -11.67
N ARG A 118 2.36 -17.17 -11.52
CA ARG A 118 3.59 -17.49 -10.76
C ARG A 118 4.89 -17.29 -11.54
N LYS A 119 4.81 -16.96 -12.82
CA LYS A 119 6.02 -16.82 -13.66
C LYS A 119 6.39 -15.39 -13.96
N ASN A 120 5.42 -14.51 -14.14
CA ASN A 120 5.67 -13.15 -14.58
C ASN A 120 4.79 -12.15 -13.85
N ILE A 121 5.38 -11.02 -13.47
CA ILE A 121 4.71 -9.90 -12.78
C ILE A 121 3.55 -9.35 -13.62
N ALA A 122 3.75 -9.15 -14.90
CA ALA A 122 2.74 -8.58 -15.81
C ALA A 122 1.48 -9.47 -15.96
N ALA A 123 1.59 -10.78 -15.66
CA ALA A 123 0.42 -11.67 -15.64
C ALA A 123 -0.48 -11.43 -14.43
N VAL A 124 0.08 -10.91 -13.32
CA VAL A 124 -0.65 -10.58 -12.10
C VAL A 124 -1.06 -9.10 -12.11
N PHE A 125 -0.14 -8.24 -12.50
CA PHE A 125 -0.29 -6.78 -12.51
C PHE A 125 0.02 -6.25 -13.91
N PRO A 126 -0.97 -6.12 -14.79
CA PRO A 126 -0.77 -5.73 -16.20
C PRO A 126 -0.11 -4.37 -16.40
N GLU A 127 -0.15 -3.50 -15.39
CA GLU A 127 0.48 -2.19 -15.40
C GLU A 127 2.02 -2.27 -15.32
N LEU A 128 2.55 -3.39 -14.76
CA LEU A 128 3.98 -3.60 -14.59
C LEU A 128 4.57 -4.30 -15.81
N THR A 129 4.55 -3.59 -16.93
CA THR A 129 5.18 -4.07 -18.18
C THR A 129 6.70 -3.99 -18.07
N ARG A 130 7.42 -4.71 -18.97
CA ARG A 130 8.89 -4.64 -19.07
C ARG A 130 9.36 -3.20 -19.30
N GLU A 131 8.69 -2.45 -20.16
CA GLU A 131 9.01 -1.07 -20.45
C GLU A 131 8.92 -0.19 -19.19
N PHE A 132 7.88 -0.39 -18.38
CA PHE A 132 7.73 0.30 -17.10
C PHE A 132 8.85 -0.06 -16.11
N LEU A 133 9.24 -1.34 -16.03
CA LEU A 133 10.30 -1.81 -15.14
C LEU A 133 11.69 -1.28 -15.54
N ASP A 134 11.93 -1.08 -16.83
CA ASP A 134 13.18 -0.53 -17.36
C ASP A 134 13.30 1.00 -17.12
N GLU A 135 12.18 1.73 -17.11
CA GLU A 135 12.13 3.19 -16.95
C GLU A 135 11.93 3.65 -15.50
N MET A 136 11.60 2.72 -14.57
CA MET A 136 11.29 3.09 -13.20
C MET A 136 12.52 3.58 -12.41
N ASP A 137 12.27 4.46 -11.44
CA ASP A 137 13.26 4.89 -10.46
C ASP A 137 13.64 3.73 -9.51
N GLU A 138 14.74 3.88 -8.76
CA GLU A 138 15.25 2.90 -7.79
C GLU A 138 14.16 2.41 -6.81
N LYS A 139 13.19 3.29 -6.49
CA LYS A 139 11.99 2.97 -5.69
C LYS A 139 10.77 3.60 -6.33
N THR A 140 9.78 2.77 -6.61
CA THR A 140 8.52 3.21 -7.23
C THR A 140 7.35 2.50 -6.58
N SER A 141 6.21 3.20 -6.46
CA SER A 141 4.95 2.63 -5.95
C SER A 141 3.88 2.73 -7.02
N VAL A 142 3.22 1.62 -7.30
CA VAL A 142 2.16 1.53 -8.31
C VAL A 142 0.89 0.98 -7.64
N HIS A 143 -0.26 1.47 -8.06
CA HIS A 143 -1.55 0.94 -7.65
C HIS A 143 -2.11 0.06 -8.76
N SER A 144 -2.51 -1.14 -8.41
CA SER A 144 -3.12 -2.09 -9.34
C SER A 144 -4.24 -2.89 -8.68
N SER A 145 -5.00 -3.62 -9.47
CA SER A 145 -6.07 -4.49 -8.97
C SER A 145 -5.85 -5.93 -9.43
N PHE A 146 -6.03 -6.87 -8.51
CA PHE A 146 -5.97 -8.29 -8.80
C PHE A 146 -7.06 -9.03 -8.02
N ASP A 147 -7.79 -9.90 -8.68
CA ASP A 147 -8.90 -10.71 -8.11
C ASP A 147 -9.91 -9.88 -7.28
N GLY A 148 -10.29 -8.69 -7.78
CA GLY A 148 -11.26 -7.81 -7.11
C GLY A 148 -10.74 -7.10 -5.85
N ARG A 149 -9.46 -7.17 -5.57
CA ARG A 149 -8.77 -6.43 -4.52
C ARG A 149 -7.86 -5.37 -5.11
N PHE A 150 -7.61 -4.33 -4.35
CA PHE A 150 -6.72 -3.23 -4.73
C PHE A 150 -5.43 -3.32 -3.93
N TYR A 151 -4.31 -3.30 -4.64
CA TYR A 151 -2.98 -3.40 -4.06
C TYR A 151 -2.16 -2.16 -4.40
N ARG A 152 -1.44 -1.65 -3.41
CA ARG A 152 -0.27 -0.81 -3.64
C ARG A 152 0.94 -1.72 -3.72
N ILE A 153 1.69 -1.61 -4.79
CA ILE A 153 2.87 -2.40 -5.09
C ILE A 153 4.07 -1.47 -4.94
N ASP A 154 4.85 -1.69 -3.89
CA ASP A 154 6.10 -0.97 -3.67
C ASP A 154 7.23 -1.79 -4.29
N ILE A 155 7.91 -1.25 -5.30
CA ILE A 155 8.97 -1.93 -6.06
C ILE A 155 10.29 -1.24 -5.75
N GLN A 156 11.32 -2.04 -5.44
CA GLN A 156 12.67 -1.54 -5.19
C GLN A 156 13.67 -2.33 -6.01
N GLN A 157 14.56 -1.61 -6.72
CA GLN A 157 15.71 -2.20 -7.38
C GLN A 157 16.84 -2.42 -6.36
N VAL A 158 17.40 -3.63 -6.37
CA VAL A 158 18.50 -4.01 -5.48
C VAL A 158 19.63 -4.61 -6.32
N ALA A 159 20.78 -3.94 -6.32
CA ALA A 159 21.98 -4.48 -6.96
C ALA A 159 22.57 -5.62 -6.11
N LEU A 160 22.77 -6.78 -6.69
CA LEU A 160 23.58 -7.85 -6.11
C LEU A 160 25.05 -7.40 -6.18
N SER A 161 25.54 -6.67 -5.16
CA SER A 161 26.97 -6.50 -5.03
C SER A 161 27.59 -7.85 -4.66
N GLU A 162 28.75 -8.17 -5.26
CA GLU A 162 29.59 -9.35 -4.97
C GLU A 162 30.03 -9.38 -3.49
N THR A 163 29.09 -9.55 -2.58
CA THR A 163 29.42 -9.86 -1.20
C THR A 163 29.39 -11.37 -1.06
N GLU A 164 30.61 -11.94 -1.17
CA GLU A 164 30.97 -13.32 -0.84
C GLU A 164 29.87 -14.15 -0.16
N GLY A 165 29.23 -15.04 -0.90
CA GLY A 165 28.65 -16.22 -0.31
C GLY A 165 27.21 -16.55 -0.56
N MET A 166 26.47 -15.83 -1.39
CA MET A 166 25.09 -16.19 -1.70
C MET A 166 24.95 -16.49 -3.19
N LYS A 167 25.42 -17.67 -3.60
CA LYS A 167 25.05 -18.25 -4.89
C LYS A 167 23.59 -18.70 -4.79
N LEU A 168 22.65 -17.86 -5.21
CA LEU A 168 21.34 -18.31 -5.63
C LEU A 168 21.59 -19.09 -6.94
N GLY A 169 21.34 -20.40 -6.93
CA GLY A 169 21.67 -21.27 -8.04
C GLY A 169 21.12 -20.76 -9.38
N ALA A 170 22.01 -20.64 -10.37
CA ALA A 170 21.77 -20.34 -11.78
C ALA A 170 21.83 -18.84 -12.19
N VAL A 171 22.79 -18.09 -11.66
CA VAL A 171 23.07 -16.74 -12.17
C VAL A 171 24.50 -16.72 -12.75
N ASP A 172 24.64 -16.31 -13.99
CA ASP A 172 25.94 -16.17 -14.70
C ASP A 172 26.82 -15.10 -14.04
N GLU A 173 28.09 -15.38 -13.87
CA GLU A 173 29.06 -14.66 -13.02
C GLU A 173 29.51 -13.28 -13.57
N ASP A 174 28.93 -12.73 -14.64
CA ASP A 174 29.55 -11.58 -15.37
C ASP A 174 28.68 -10.33 -15.57
N SER A 175 27.48 -10.26 -14.95
CA SER A 175 26.68 -9.03 -14.96
C SER A 175 26.24 -8.69 -13.55
N GLY A 176 26.49 -7.45 -13.10
CA GLY A 176 25.95 -6.92 -11.86
C GLY A 176 24.42 -6.96 -11.92
N GLU A 177 23.84 -8.14 -11.65
CA GLU A 177 22.40 -8.36 -11.78
C GLU A 177 21.64 -7.48 -10.80
N MET A 178 20.74 -6.68 -11.35
CA MET A 178 19.74 -5.96 -10.61
C MET A 178 18.55 -6.88 -10.36
N LEU A 179 18.09 -6.95 -9.13
CA LEU A 179 16.88 -7.64 -8.74
C LEU A 179 15.79 -6.64 -8.38
N LEU A 180 14.56 -7.02 -8.67
CA LEU A 180 13.37 -6.30 -8.27
C LEU A 180 12.78 -6.96 -7.03
N VAL A 181 12.61 -6.20 -5.97
CA VAL A 181 11.91 -6.64 -4.76
C VAL A 181 10.56 -5.94 -4.72
N LEU A 182 9.50 -6.72 -4.68
CA LEU A 182 8.12 -6.24 -4.68
C LEU A 182 7.47 -6.50 -3.33
N TYR A 183 6.80 -5.50 -2.79
CA TYR A 183 5.97 -5.60 -1.59
C TYR A 183 4.54 -5.25 -1.96
N LEU A 184 3.57 -6.08 -1.55
CA LEU A 184 2.16 -5.81 -1.77
C LEU A 184 1.51 -5.32 -0.47
N CYS A 185 0.82 -4.19 -0.56
CA CYS A 185 -0.04 -3.68 0.50
C CYS A 185 -1.49 -3.75 0.02
N ASP A 186 -2.32 -4.58 0.65
CA ASP A 186 -3.77 -4.63 0.36
C ASP A 186 -4.43 -3.34 0.88
N GLU A 187 -4.88 -2.49 -0.03
CA GLU A 187 -5.56 -1.22 0.26
C GLU A 187 -7.08 -1.32 0.06
N THR A 188 -7.61 -2.50 -0.20
CA THR A 188 -9.02 -2.71 -0.53
C THR A 188 -9.95 -2.14 0.54
N GLU A 189 -9.70 -2.46 1.81
CA GLU A 189 -10.51 -1.96 2.93
C GLU A 189 -10.36 -0.45 3.13
N ILE A 190 -9.14 0.07 2.99
CA ILE A 190 -8.86 1.50 3.13
C ILE A 190 -9.60 2.29 2.04
N LEU A 191 -9.56 1.82 0.79
CA LEU A 191 -10.26 2.46 -0.32
C LEU A 191 -11.78 2.36 -0.16
N ARG A 192 -12.30 1.21 0.26
CA ARG A 192 -13.73 1.04 0.58
C ARG A 192 -14.17 1.99 1.69
N CYS A 193 -13.41 2.07 2.78
CA CYS A 193 -13.69 2.99 3.88
C CYS A 193 -13.65 4.45 3.43
N LYS A 194 -12.63 4.84 2.64
CA LYS A 194 -12.54 6.20 2.07
C LYS A 194 -13.76 6.52 1.21
N GLN A 195 -14.18 5.59 0.36
CA GLN A 195 -15.36 5.77 -0.47
C GLN A 195 -16.64 5.84 0.36
N GLN A 196 -16.77 5.01 1.38
CA GLN A 196 -17.93 5.03 2.27
C GLN A 196 -18.01 6.35 3.05
N ILE A 197 -16.89 6.83 3.59
CA ILE A 197 -16.80 8.14 4.26
C ILE A 197 -17.19 9.25 3.29
N ASN A 198 -16.69 9.22 2.06
CA ASN A 198 -17.02 10.21 1.06
C ASN A 198 -18.51 10.17 0.69
N ASN A 199 -19.10 9.00 0.53
CA ASN A 199 -20.50 8.81 0.22
C ASN A 199 -21.42 9.32 1.34
N GLN A 200 -20.99 9.22 2.59
CA GLN A 200 -21.75 9.69 3.77
C GLN A 200 -21.54 11.16 4.11
N ARG A 201 -20.64 11.87 3.43
CA ARG A 201 -20.47 13.32 3.61
C ARG A 201 -21.79 14.02 3.35
N LEU A 202 -22.07 15.06 4.15
CA LEU A 202 -23.28 15.84 3.98
C LEU A 202 -23.04 16.98 3.00
N VAL A 203 -23.97 17.11 2.07
CA VAL A 203 -24.07 18.21 1.10
C VAL A 203 -25.17 19.13 1.53
N ALA A 204 -24.89 20.42 1.61
CA ALA A 204 -25.90 21.44 1.87
C ALA A 204 -26.42 21.99 0.55
N GLY A 205 -27.72 22.24 0.48
CA GLY A 205 -28.31 22.87 -0.69
C GLY A 205 -29.42 23.87 -0.28
N LEU A 206 -29.58 24.85 -1.14
CA LEU A 206 -30.62 25.87 -1.03
C LEU A 206 -31.56 25.77 -2.21
N ILE A 207 -32.84 26.02 -1.95
CA ILE A 207 -33.89 26.10 -3.00
C ILE A 207 -34.57 27.44 -2.82
N TYR A 208 -34.69 28.18 -3.91
CA TYR A 208 -35.49 29.42 -3.97
C TYR A 208 -36.63 29.21 -4.93
N LEU A 209 -37.82 29.67 -4.56
CA LEU A 209 -38.96 29.80 -5.45
C LEU A 209 -38.85 31.13 -6.16
N ASP A 210 -38.48 31.13 -7.48
CA ASP A 210 -38.09 32.33 -8.17
C ASP A 210 -39.25 33.31 -8.39
N ASN A 211 -40.48 32.80 -8.59
CA ASN A 211 -41.69 33.58 -8.87
C ASN A 211 -42.79 33.32 -7.81
N TYR A 212 -42.39 33.27 -6.51
CA TYR A 212 -43.30 32.91 -5.43
C TYR A 212 -44.49 33.85 -5.28
N ASP A 213 -44.25 35.15 -5.23
CA ASP A 213 -45.28 36.15 -5.01
C ASP A 213 -46.22 36.24 -6.19
N GLU A 214 -45.69 36.22 -7.43
CA GLU A 214 -46.48 36.30 -8.67
C GLU A 214 -47.37 35.04 -8.82
N ALA A 215 -46.84 33.86 -8.47
CA ALA A 215 -47.60 32.61 -8.50
C ALA A 215 -48.75 32.64 -7.48
N LEU A 216 -48.53 33.23 -6.27
CA LEU A 216 -49.57 33.37 -5.26
C LEU A 216 -50.63 34.42 -5.66
N GLU A 217 -50.21 35.53 -6.27
CA GLU A 217 -51.14 36.57 -6.72
C GLU A 217 -52.05 36.05 -7.84
N SER A 218 -51.60 35.13 -8.66
CA SER A 218 -52.36 34.53 -9.73
C SER A 218 -53.47 33.57 -9.28
N VAL A 219 -53.52 33.23 -7.98
CA VAL A 219 -54.46 32.27 -7.40
C VAL A 219 -55.44 32.97 -6.44
N GLU A 220 -56.69 32.50 -6.44
CA GLU A 220 -57.68 32.97 -5.47
C GLU A 220 -57.19 32.81 -4.01
N GLU A 221 -57.42 33.78 -3.15
CA GLU A 221 -56.92 33.86 -1.79
C GLU A 221 -57.14 32.54 -0.98
N VAL A 222 -58.29 31.90 -1.13
CA VAL A 222 -58.64 30.67 -0.47
C VAL A 222 -57.73 29.47 -0.91
N ARG A 223 -57.17 29.53 -2.09
CA ARG A 223 -56.31 28.47 -2.66
C ARG A 223 -54.83 28.69 -2.47
N ARG A 224 -54.38 29.88 -2.05
CA ARG A 224 -52.94 30.21 -1.85
C ARG A 224 -52.27 29.26 -0.87
N SER A 225 -52.88 28.98 0.27
CA SER A 225 -52.34 28.04 1.26
C SER A 225 -52.25 26.61 0.71
N LEU A 226 -53.15 26.22 -0.17
CA LEU A 226 -53.11 24.90 -0.82
C LEU A 226 -51.95 24.80 -1.81
N LEU A 227 -51.69 25.88 -2.60
CA LEU A 227 -50.55 25.94 -3.54
C LEU A 227 -49.25 25.75 -2.74
N VAL A 228 -49.03 26.52 -1.71
CA VAL A 228 -47.85 26.42 -0.84
C VAL A 228 -47.70 25.00 -0.27
N ALA A 229 -48.76 24.42 0.28
CA ALA A 229 -48.74 23.10 0.86
C ALA A 229 -48.39 21.99 -0.17
N LEU A 230 -48.84 22.14 -1.42
CA LEU A 230 -48.50 21.18 -2.50
C LEU A 230 -47.04 21.29 -2.92
N ILE A 231 -46.49 22.51 -3.00
CA ILE A 231 -45.08 22.76 -3.27
C ILE A 231 -44.21 22.19 -2.16
N ASP A 232 -44.51 22.54 -0.90
CA ASP A 232 -43.81 22.05 0.30
C ASP A 232 -43.78 20.50 0.32
N ARG A 233 -44.93 19.88 0.01
CA ARG A 233 -45.05 18.42 -0.06
C ARG A 233 -44.16 17.82 -1.14
N LYS A 234 -44.11 18.42 -2.36
CA LYS A 234 -43.29 17.92 -3.45
C LYS A 234 -41.81 18.00 -3.12
N ILE A 235 -41.35 19.18 -2.65
CA ILE A 235 -39.96 19.42 -2.24
C ILE A 235 -39.57 18.42 -1.12
N THR A 236 -40.38 18.34 -0.07
CA THR A 236 -40.09 17.45 1.06
C THR A 236 -40.06 15.99 0.61
N LYS A 237 -41.05 15.53 -0.19
CA LYS A 237 -41.07 14.14 -0.68
C LYS A 237 -39.85 13.79 -1.52
N TYR A 238 -39.40 14.69 -2.38
CA TYR A 238 -38.23 14.48 -3.25
C TYR A 238 -36.96 14.22 -2.45
N PHE A 239 -36.64 15.11 -1.52
CA PHE A 239 -35.43 14.98 -0.72
C PHE A 239 -35.52 13.90 0.37
N MET A 240 -36.72 13.61 0.92
CA MET A 240 -36.90 12.49 1.84
C MET A 240 -36.68 11.14 1.16
N ALA A 241 -36.96 11.00 -0.12
CA ALA A 241 -36.64 9.78 -0.88
C ALA A 241 -35.11 9.53 -0.94
N MET A 242 -34.30 10.57 -0.76
CA MET A 242 -32.84 10.52 -0.70
C MET A 242 -32.31 10.57 0.76
N GLU A 243 -33.11 10.18 1.73
CA GLU A 243 -32.77 10.26 3.17
C GLU A 243 -32.33 11.68 3.60
N GLY A 244 -32.77 12.71 2.89
CA GLY A 244 -32.42 14.10 3.13
C GLY A 244 -33.33 14.77 4.14
N ILE A 245 -32.82 15.84 4.71
CA ILE A 245 -33.57 16.72 5.61
C ILE A 245 -33.87 17.99 4.84
N VAL A 246 -35.15 18.46 4.87
CA VAL A 246 -35.55 19.73 4.31
C VAL A 246 -36.11 20.61 5.40
N LYS A 247 -35.70 21.87 5.42
CA LYS A 247 -36.22 22.89 6.35
C LYS A 247 -36.58 24.15 5.55
N LYS A 248 -37.79 24.60 5.70
CA LYS A 248 -38.24 25.91 5.21
C LYS A 248 -37.59 26.99 6.04
N LEU A 249 -36.85 27.94 5.43
CA LEU A 249 -36.17 29.06 6.10
C LEU A 249 -37.06 30.30 6.02
N GLU A 250 -37.59 30.59 4.86
CA GLU A 250 -38.49 31.70 4.55
C GLU A 250 -39.68 31.19 3.73
N ASN A 251 -40.58 32.04 3.35
CA ASN A 251 -41.75 31.63 2.59
C ASN A 251 -41.39 31.00 1.24
N ASP A 252 -40.35 31.49 0.62
CA ASP A 252 -39.85 31.13 -0.71
C ASP A 252 -38.51 30.40 -0.68
N LYS A 253 -37.91 30.15 0.52
CA LYS A 253 -36.57 29.57 0.64
C LYS A 253 -36.56 28.32 1.51
N TYR A 254 -35.82 27.30 1.00
CA TYR A 254 -35.62 26.04 1.73
C TYR A 254 -34.16 25.73 1.81
N LEU A 255 -33.74 25.12 2.91
CA LEU A 255 -32.48 24.45 3.11
C LEU A 255 -32.74 22.95 3.01
N PHE A 256 -31.91 22.24 2.28
CA PHE A 256 -31.86 20.79 2.36
C PHE A 256 -30.44 20.29 2.64
N VAL A 257 -30.37 19.12 3.24
CA VAL A 257 -29.12 18.41 3.52
C VAL A 257 -29.31 16.97 3.08
N ILE A 258 -28.41 16.48 2.26
CA ILE A 258 -28.40 15.10 1.73
C ILE A 258 -27.01 14.49 1.87
N LYS A 259 -26.91 13.17 1.75
CA LYS A 259 -25.63 12.50 1.63
C LYS A 259 -25.05 12.68 0.22
N GLN A 260 -23.75 12.79 0.13
CA GLN A 260 -23.03 13.00 -1.14
C GLN A 260 -23.29 11.90 -2.17
N GLN A 261 -23.57 10.67 -1.75
CA GLN A 261 -23.92 9.56 -2.65
C GLN A 261 -25.11 9.86 -3.58
N TYR A 262 -26.05 10.71 -3.16
CA TYR A 262 -27.23 11.05 -3.95
C TYR A 262 -26.99 12.19 -4.94
N THR A 263 -25.85 12.90 -4.86
CA THR A 263 -25.58 14.04 -5.75
C THR A 263 -25.51 13.65 -7.21
N LYS A 264 -24.92 12.48 -7.48
CA LYS A 264 -24.81 11.95 -8.84
C LYS A 264 -26.19 11.65 -9.45
N GLU A 265 -27.09 11.04 -8.69
CA GLU A 265 -28.46 10.76 -9.11
C GLU A 265 -29.24 12.06 -9.42
N ILE A 266 -29.07 13.07 -8.57
CA ILE A 266 -29.70 14.39 -8.79
C ILE A 266 -29.19 15.03 -10.08
N GLN A 267 -27.89 14.96 -10.36
CA GLN A 267 -27.28 15.49 -11.56
C GLN A 267 -27.73 14.74 -12.82
N GLU A 268 -27.72 13.41 -12.80
CA GLU A 268 -28.15 12.55 -13.90
C GLU A 268 -29.63 12.77 -14.23
N SER A 269 -30.49 12.96 -13.21
CA SER A 269 -31.91 13.32 -13.38
C SER A 269 -32.15 14.77 -13.76
N ARG A 270 -31.06 15.59 -13.91
CA ARG A 270 -31.11 17.01 -14.18
C ARG A 270 -32.05 17.76 -13.23
N PHE A 271 -31.98 17.39 -11.93
CA PHE A 271 -32.83 18.00 -10.90
C PHE A 271 -34.34 17.86 -11.26
N SER A 272 -34.83 16.63 -11.41
CA SER A 272 -36.20 16.34 -11.82
C SER A 272 -37.27 17.07 -11.00
N ILE A 273 -36.96 17.47 -9.75
CA ILE A 273 -37.82 18.29 -8.89
C ILE A 273 -38.21 19.64 -9.54
N LEU A 274 -37.35 20.20 -10.39
CA LEU A 274 -37.64 21.45 -11.09
C LEU A 274 -38.87 21.31 -11.97
N GLU A 275 -38.97 20.21 -12.73
CA GLU A 275 -40.12 19.91 -13.54
C GLU A 275 -41.33 19.45 -12.71
N ASP A 276 -41.09 18.67 -11.66
CA ASP A 276 -42.16 18.20 -10.78
C ASP A 276 -42.92 19.37 -10.14
N VAL A 277 -42.23 20.42 -9.70
CA VAL A 277 -42.88 21.59 -9.10
C VAL A 277 -43.65 22.40 -10.14
N LYS A 278 -43.17 22.55 -11.35
CA LYS A 278 -43.88 23.22 -12.45
C LYS A 278 -45.25 22.58 -12.76
N THR A 279 -45.39 21.25 -12.48
CA THR A 279 -46.66 20.54 -12.71
C THR A 279 -47.75 20.88 -11.66
N VAL A 280 -47.39 21.63 -10.60
CA VAL A 280 -48.39 22.02 -9.59
C VAL A 280 -49.30 23.08 -10.20
N ASN A 281 -50.55 22.69 -10.45
CA ASN A 281 -51.57 23.58 -10.97
C ASN A 281 -52.89 23.41 -10.20
N ILE A 282 -53.35 24.46 -9.61
CA ILE A 282 -54.61 24.55 -8.90
C ILE A 282 -55.47 25.72 -9.37
N GLY A 283 -55.21 26.19 -10.59
CA GLY A 283 -55.79 27.36 -11.20
C GLY A 283 -54.90 28.58 -11.14
N ASN A 284 -53.58 28.38 -10.97
CA ASN A 284 -52.57 29.42 -11.10
C ASN A 284 -52.28 29.67 -12.57
N ASP A 285 -52.19 30.94 -12.94
CA ASP A 285 -51.91 31.37 -14.34
C ASP A 285 -50.42 31.13 -14.70
N MET A 286 -49.55 31.09 -13.69
CA MET A 286 -48.11 30.91 -13.85
C MET A 286 -47.62 29.65 -13.14
N ALA A 287 -46.77 28.85 -13.81
CA ALA A 287 -46.11 27.73 -13.20
C ALA A 287 -45.05 28.21 -12.21
N VAL A 288 -44.94 27.55 -11.05
CA VAL A 288 -43.90 27.85 -10.08
C VAL A 288 -42.55 27.34 -10.56
N THR A 289 -41.53 28.17 -10.47
CA THR A 289 -40.13 27.85 -10.85
C THR A 289 -39.23 27.84 -9.64
N LEU A 290 -38.19 27.01 -9.71
CA LEU A 290 -37.21 26.82 -8.64
C LEU A 290 -35.80 27.10 -9.15
N SER A 291 -35.00 27.73 -8.33
CA SER A 291 -33.52 27.73 -8.41
C SER A 291 -32.94 26.88 -7.29
N ILE A 292 -31.92 26.07 -7.61
CA ILE A 292 -31.27 25.16 -6.66
C ILE A 292 -29.76 25.41 -6.71
N GLY A 293 -29.17 25.67 -5.55
CA GLY A 293 -27.73 25.76 -5.35
C GLY A 293 -27.27 24.65 -4.40
N MET A 294 -26.18 23.95 -4.74
CA MET A 294 -25.60 22.90 -3.90
C MET A 294 -24.14 23.19 -3.61
N GLY A 295 -23.72 22.98 -2.35
CA GLY A 295 -22.34 23.11 -1.92
C GLY A 295 -21.82 21.78 -1.35
N MET A 296 -20.67 21.35 -1.90
CA MET A 296 -20.02 20.11 -1.52
C MET A 296 -18.49 20.29 -1.47
N ASN A 297 -17.80 19.30 -0.91
CA ASN A 297 -16.34 19.24 -0.83
C ASN A 297 -15.68 20.38 -0.03
N GLY A 298 -16.45 21.16 0.72
CA GLY A 298 -15.90 22.11 1.67
C GLY A 298 -15.27 21.40 2.88
N ASP A 299 -14.30 22.05 3.50
CA ASP A 299 -13.64 21.60 4.72
C ASP A 299 -14.55 21.64 5.97
N SER A 300 -15.69 22.31 5.87
CA SER A 300 -16.72 22.39 6.90
C SER A 300 -18.13 22.48 6.31
N TYR A 301 -19.15 22.17 7.13
CA TYR A 301 -20.55 22.31 6.73
C TYR A 301 -20.94 23.78 6.46
N ILE A 302 -20.31 24.72 7.16
CA ILE A 302 -20.50 26.16 6.92
C ILE A 302 -20.02 26.51 5.51
N ARG A 303 -18.86 25.99 5.11
CA ARG A 303 -18.33 26.20 3.75
C ARG A 303 -19.25 25.60 2.68
N ASN A 304 -19.78 24.40 2.91
CA ASN A 304 -20.75 23.82 2.00
C ASN A 304 -22.01 24.71 1.87
N TYR A 305 -22.48 25.28 2.97
CA TYR A 305 -23.61 26.22 2.91
C TYR A 305 -23.26 27.50 2.15
N GLU A 306 -22.08 28.09 2.37
CA GLU A 306 -21.60 29.26 1.62
C GLU A 306 -21.49 28.97 0.12
N TYR A 307 -20.99 27.78 -0.25
CA TYR A 307 -20.93 27.36 -1.67
C TYR A 307 -22.33 27.19 -2.27
N ALA A 308 -23.26 26.60 -1.52
CA ALA A 308 -24.66 26.49 -1.96
C ALA A 308 -25.28 27.86 -2.20
N ARG A 309 -25.02 28.83 -1.31
CA ARG A 309 -25.48 30.23 -1.43
C ARG A 309 -24.86 30.91 -2.65
N THR A 310 -23.57 30.79 -2.83
CA THR A 310 -22.90 31.36 -4.01
C THR A 310 -23.43 30.76 -5.30
N ALA A 311 -23.66 29.43 -5.33
CA ALA A 311 -24.19 28.74 -6.49
C ALA A 311 -25.60 29.22 -6.86
N ILE A 312 -26.46 29.47 -5.87
CA ILE A 312 -27.84 29.96 -6.13
C ILE A 312 -27.85 31.43 -6.56
N ASP A 313 -26.95 32.25 -5.97
CA ASP A 313 -26.82 33.68 -6.32
C ASP A 313 -26.25 33.86 -7.77
N MET A 314 -25.50 32.87 -8.26
CA MET A 314 -24.98 32.81 -9.62
C MET A 314 -25.99 32.22 -10.63
N ALA A 315 -27.02 31.53 -10.15
CA ALA A 315 -28.06 31.01 -11.02
C ALA A 315 -28.78 32.20 -11.68
N PRO A 316 -28.81 32.32 -13.02
CA PRO A 316 -29.47 33.45 -13.62
C PRO A 316 -30.97 33.40 -13.30
N VAL A 317 -31.47 34.45 -12.70
CA VAL A 317 -32.91 34.71 -12.61
C VAL A 317 -33.42 34.85 -14.03
N SER A 318 -33.73 33.76 -14.67
CA SER A 318 -34.20 33.76 -16.07
C SER A 318 -35.42 32.86 -16.19
N TYR A 319 -36.49 33.48 -16.63
CA TYR A 319 -37.79 32.87 -16.93
C TYR A 319 -37.75 31.69 -17.93
N THR A 320 -36.59 31.30 -18.46
CA THR A 320 -36.55 30.39 -19.61
C THR A 320 -35.45 29.32 -19.61
N HIS A 321 -34.50 29.21 -18.68
CA HIS A 321 -33.45 28.22 -18.80
C HIS A 321 -33.08 27.49 -17.50
N LEU A 322 -33.33 26.16 -17.51
CA LEU A 322 -32.70 25.18 -16.61
C LEU A 322 -31.17 25.28 -16.73
N ARG A 323 -30.49 25.84 -15.75
CA ARG A 323 -29.08 25.61 -15.54
C ARG A 323 -28.81 25.35 -14.08
N ALA A 324 -28.59 24.07 -13.75
CA ALA A 324 -27.82 23.74 -12.57
C ALA A 324 -26.36 24.16 -12.84
N HIS A 325 -25.87 25.18 -12.18
CA HIS A 325 -24.45 25.51 -12.22
C HIS A 325 -23.73 24.70 -11.16
N GLU A 326 -23.00 23.66 -11.61
CA GLU A 326 -21.92 23.08 -10.85
C GLU A 326 -20.76 24.07 -10.82
N THR A 327 -20.55 24.72 -9.70
CA THR A 327 -19.23 25.26 -9.39
C THR A 327 -18.41 24.09 -8.82
N LEU A 328 -17.77 23.32 -9.69
CA LEU A 328 -16.63 22.50 -9.33
C LEU A 328 -15.50 23.45 -8.96
N ALA A 329 -15.38 23.79 -7.69
CA ALA A 329 -14.15 24.38 -7.16
C ALA A 329 -13.12 23.24 -7.06
N ASN A 330 -12.50 22.92 -8.19
CA ASN A 330 -11.21 22.26 -8.21
C ASN A 330 -10.15 23.37 -8.17
N LEU A 331 -9.60 23.60 -7.01
CA LEU A 331 -8.29 24.18 -6.80
C LEU A 331 -7.50 23.31 -5.85
#